data_271c11131d1e14bdfd662f33d87abf96
#
_entry.id   271c11131d1e14bdfd662f33d87abf96
#
_cell.length_a   1.000
_cell.length_b   1.000
_cell.length_c   1.000
_cell.angle_alpha   90.00
_cell.angle_beta   90.00
_cell.angle_gamma   90.00
#
_symmetry.space_group_name_H-M   'P 1'
#
loop_
_entity.id
_entity.type
_entity.pdbx_description
1 polymer ?
#
loop_
_entity_poly.entity_id
_entity_poly.type
_entity_poly.pdbx_seq_one_letter_code
_entity_poly.pdbx_strand_id
1 'polypeptide(L)'
;MPLQIVHHPGYDAGFAVNHRFPMSKYPLLMQALEARGLASRDALAMPEPAPASWLKLAHTADYVDQVLACQVPERIEREIGFPVGPRVSLRAQLAAGGTVLVARLALRHGIACNAAGGSHHARRAQGAGFCTFNDVAVASLVLLAEGAARNILIVDLDVHQGDGTADILKDEPRAFTFSMHGERNYP
;
A
#
# COMPACT_ATOMS: atom_id res chain seq x y z
N MET A 1 7.59 20.03 14.61
CA MET A 1 7.74 19.85 13.15
C MET A 1 6.39 19.54 12.55
N PRO A 2 6.07 19.94 11.32
CA PRO A 2 4.81 19.57 10.68
C PRO A 2 4.75 18.06 10.45
N LEU A 3 3.54 17.48 10.48
CA LEU A 3 3.31 16.10 10.15
C LEU A 3 3.75 15.83 8.70
N GLN A 4 4.64 14.84 8.52
CA GLN A 4 5.11 14.47 7.19
C GLN A 4 4.04 13.64 6.46
N ILE A 5 3.67 14.07 5.26
CA ILE A 5 2.66 13.42 4.42
C ILE A 5 3.31 12.96 3.13
N VAL A 6 3.26 11.66 2.88
CA VAL A 6 3.73 11.07 1.61
C VAL A 6 2.57 11.06 0.63
N HIS A 7 2.78 11.66 -0.54
CA HIS A 7 1.80 11.72 -1.62
C HIS A 7 2.47 11.70 -2.99
N HIS A 8 1.81 11.11 -3.97
CA HIS A 8 2.20 11.15 -5.38
C HIS A 8 0.94 11.28 -6.28
N PRO A 9 0.95 12.12 -7.33
CA PRO A 9 -0.19 12.22 -8.26
C PRO A 9 -0.58 10.88 -8.89
N GLY A 10 0.39 9.99 -9.13
CA GLY A 10 0.17 8.64 -9.65
C GLY A 10 -0.55 7.67 -8.70
N TYR A 11 -0.98 8.10 -7.51
CA TYR A 11 -1.90 7.34 -6.67
C TYR A 11 -3.29 7.25 -7.29
N ASP A 12 -3.67 8.19 -8.13
CA ASP A 12 -4.84 8.10 -8.99
C ASP A 12 -4.46 7.42 -10.32
N ALA A 13 -4.96 6.20 -10.55
CA ALA A 13 -4.78 5.48 -11.80
C ALA A 13 -5.74 5.95 -12.91
N GLY A 14 -6.59 6.94 -12.64
CA GLY A 14 -7.48 7.56 -13.63
C GLY A 14 -8.66 6.69 -14.04
N PHE A 15 -9.32 6.05 -13.08
CA PHE A 15 -10.53 5.27 -13.34
C PHE A 15 -11.73 6.16 -13.68
N ALA A 16 -12.72 5.59 -14.35
CA ALA A 16 -13.98 6.27 -14.61
C ALA A 16 -14.66 6.70 -13.30
N VAL A 17 -15.37 7.84 -13.33
CA VAL A 17 -15.99 8.44 -12.11
C VAL A 17 -16.95 7.49 -11.41
N ASN A 18 -17.62 6.61 -12.16
CA ASN A 18 -18.58 5.62 -11.64
C ASN A 18 -17.94 4.26 -11.32
N HIS A 19 -16.62 4.14 -11.35
CA HIS A 19 -15.94 2.90 -10.99
C HIS A 19 -16.15 2.58 -9.50
N ARG A 20 -16.36 1.30 -9.16
CA ARG A 20 -16.56 0.84 -7.76
C ARG A 20 -15.45 1.25 -6.80
N PHE A 21 -14.21 1.36 -7.30
CA PHE A 21 -13.09 1.91 -6.55
C PHE A 21 -12.86 3.36 -6.97
N PRO A 22 -13.22 4.35 -6.13
CA PRO A 22 -13.17 5.77 -6.52
C PRO A 22 -11.73 6.30 -6.42
N MET A 23 -10.96 6.23 -7.52
CA MET A 23 -9.58 6.72 -7.57
C MET A 23 -9.48 8.24 -7.30
N SER A 24 -10.52 9.00 -7.62
CA SER A 24 -10.59 10.44 -7.33
C SER A 24 -10.48 10.79 -5.83
N LYS A 25 -10.65 9.82 -4.93
CA LYS A 25 -10.48 10.05 -3.48
C LYS A 25 -9.07 10.55 -3.13
N TYR A 26 -8.04 10.16 -3.86
CA TYR A 26 -6.66 10.56 -3.56
C TYR A 26 -6.41 12.06 -3.82
N PRO A 27 -6.70 12.62 -5.02
CA PRO A 27 -6.59 14.06 -5.22
C PRO A 27 -7.57 14.86 -4.36
N LEU A 28 -8.78 14.38 -4.11
CA LEU A 28 -9.76 15.04 -3.25
C LEU A 28 -9.28 15.11 -1.79
N LEU A 29 -8.62 14.05 -1.29
CA LEU A 29 -8.00 14.06 0.03
C LEU A 29 -6.94 15.15 0.12
N MET A 30 -6.06 15.27 -0.87
CA MET A 30 -5.01 16.29 -0.87
C MET A 30 -5.60 17.70 -0.91
N GLN A 31 -6.60 17.95 -1.76
CA GLN A 31 -7.32 19.23 -1.78
C GLN A 31 -7.93 19.57 -0.41
N ALA A 32 -8.52 18.57 0.26
CA ALA A 32 -9.09 18.77 1.59
C ALA A 32 -8.04 19.06 2.67
N LEU A 33 -6.87 18.45 2.58
CA LEU A 33 -5.75 18.71 3.50
C LEU A 33 -5.14 20.10 3.28
N GLU A 34 -4.95 20.48 2.02
CA GLU A 34 -4.46 21.81 1.63
C GLU A 34 -5.43 22.91 2.09
N ALA A 35 -6.73 22.75 1.83
CA ALA A 35 -7.76 23.71 2.25
C ALA A 35 -7.82 23.91 3.78
N ARG A 36 -7.35 22.93 4.56
CA ARG A 36 -7.26 22.97 6.02
C ARG A 36 -5.89 23.41 6.55
N GLY A 37 -4.95 23.72 5.65
CA GLY A 37 -3.58 24.10 6.05
C GLY A 37 -2.76 22.94 6.63
N LEU A 38 -3.17 21.68 6.43
CA LEU A 38 -2.50 20.49 6.95
C LEU A 38 -1.42 19.94 6.01
N ALA A 39 -1.47 20.28 4.72
CA ALA A 39 -0.53 19.87 3.68
C ALA A 39 0.26 21.10 3.18
N SER A 40 1.27 21.53 3.93
CA SER A 40 2.23 22.53 3.47
C SER A 40 3.30 21.87 2.57
N ARG A 41 3.97 22.67 1.71
CA ARG A 41 5.06 22.14 0.86
C ARG A 41 6.17 21.46 1.67
N ASP A 42 6.49 21.97 2.83
CA ASP A 42 7.53 21.43 3.73
C ASP A 42 7.10 20.14 4.45
N ALA A 43 5.82 19.83 4.41
CA ALA A 43 5.22 18.61 4.98
C ALA A 43 5.06 17.49 3.95
N LEU A 44 5.16 17.80 2.65
CA LEU A 44 4.93 16.86 1.57
C LEU A 44 6.23 16.16 1.14
N ALA A 45 6.20 14.84 1.10
CA ALA A 45 7.24 14.00 0.53
C ALA A 45 6.68 13.16 -0.62
N MET A 46 7.44 13.06 -1.71
CA MET A 46 7.05 12.29 -2.89
C MET A 46 7.83 10.96 -2.94
N PRO A 47 7.15 9.82 -3.05
CA PRO A 47 7.83 8.55 -3.13
C PRO A 47 8.28 8.22 -4.56
N GLU A 48 9.33 7.41 -4.65
CA GLU A 48 9.66 6.69 -5.86
C GLU A 48 8.89 5.36 -5.94
N PRO A 49 8.65 4.80 -7.13
CA PRO A 49 8.10 3.46 -7.27
C PRO A 49 8.96 2.41 -6.55
N ALA A 50 8.35 1.52 -5.77
CA ALA A 50 9.07 0.43 -5.12
C ALA A 50 9.75 -0.46 -6.18
N PRO A 51 11.05 -0.75 -6.05
CA PRO A 51 11.74 -1.65 -6.96
C PRO A 51 11.25 -3.09 -6.78
N ALA A 52 11.39 -3.91 -7.83
CA ALA A 52 11.00 -5.32 -7.80
C ALA A 52 11.62 -6.09 -6.62
N SER A 53 12.83 -5.75 -6.21
CA SER A 53 13.52 -6.39 -5.08
C SER A 53 12.77 -6.19 -3.75
N TRP A 54 12.14 -5.04 -3.51
CA TRP A 54 11.33 -4.82 -2.33
C TRP A 54 9.99 -5.58 -2.40
N LEU A 55 9.34 -5.52 -3.56
CA LEU A 55 8.06 -6.20 -3.78
C LEU A 55 8.19 -7.73 -3.60
N LYS A 56 9.30 -8.30 -4.08
CA LYS A 56 9.61 -9.73 -3.98
C LYS A 56 9.92 -10.21 -2.55
N LEU A 57 10.10 -9.33 -1.58
CA LEU A 57 10.15 -9.73 -0.16
C LEU A 57 8.77 -10.21 0.33
N ALA A 58 7.72 -9.53 -0.08
CA ALA A 58 6.34 -9.80 0.35
C ALA A 58 5.59 -10.73 -0.62
N HIS A 59 5.87 -10.64 -1.91
CA HIS A 59 5.15 -11.36 -2.96
C HIS A 59 6.06 -12.35 -3.69
N THR A 60 5.45 -13.36 -4.33
CA THR A 60 6.19 -14.29 -5.19
C THR A 60 6.79 -13.55 -6.38
N ALA A 61 7.96 -14.01 -6.84
CA ALA A 61 8.64 -13.39 -7.99
C ALA A 61 7.74 -13.38 -9.23
N ASP A 62 7.06 -14.48 -9.51
CA ASP A 62 6.17 -14.62 -10.67
C ASP A 62 5.03 -13.59 -10.64
N TYR A 63 4.38 -13.40 -9.47
CA TYR A 63 3.29 -12.42 -9.36
C TYR A 63 3.81 -10.99 -9.52
N VAL A 64 4.95 -10.66 -8.92
CA VAL A 64 5.58 -9.34 -9.11
C VAL A 64 5.87 -9.09 -10.58
N ASP A 65 6.51 -10.06 -11.26
CA ASP A 65 6.88 -9.93 -12.66
C ASP A 65 5.64 -9.80 -13.58
N GLN A 66 4.54 -10.53 -13.30
CA GLN A 66 3.26 -10.38 -13.99
C GLN A 66 2.67 -8.97 -13.85
N VAL A 67 2.67 -8.41 -12.63
CA VAL A 67 2.15 -7.05 -12.38
C VAL A 67 3.02 -6.00 -13.09
N LEU A 68 4.35 -6.12 -13.01
CA LEU A 68 5.26 -5.18 -13.66
C LEU A 68 5.18 -5.24 -15.18
N ALA A 69 4.97 -6.42 -15.74
CA ALA A 69 4.77 -6.62 -17.19
C ALA A 69 3.34 -6.32 -17.66
N CYS A 70 2.40 -6.01 -16.75
CA CYS A 70 0.96 -5.87 -17.05
C CYS A 70 0.40 -7.15 -17.71
N GLN A 71 0.81 -8.32 -17.23
CA GLN A 71 0.42 -9.64 -17.72
C GLN A 71 -0.22 -10.48 -16.61
N VAL A 72 -0.95 -9.83 -15.72
CA VAL A 72 -1.68 -10.51 -14.65
C VAL A 72 -2.81 -11.36 -15.25
N PRO A 73 -2.93 -12.65 -14.86
CA PRO A 73 -4.02 -13.49 -15.33
C PRO A 73 -5.39 -12.90 -14.99
N GLU A 74 -6.34 -12.99 -15.94
CA GLU A 74 -7.71 -12.46 -15.80
C GLU A 74 -8.42 -12.93 -14.52
N ARG A 75 -8.15 -14.16 -14.08
CA ARG A 75 -8.68 -14.68 -12.81
C ARG A 75 -8.25 -13.82 -11.63
N ILE A 76 -6.97 -13.42 -11.59
CA ILE A 76 -6.42 -12.58 -10.52
C ILE A 76 -6.94 -11.15 -10.65
N GLU A 77 -7.07 -10.62 -11.87
CA GLU A 77 -7.67 -9.29 -12.08
C GLU A 77 -9.12 -9.23 -11.59
N ARG A 78 -9.90 -10.31 -11.76
CA ARG A 78 -11.24 -10.40 -11.18
C ARG A 78 -11.24 -10.40 -9.64
N GLU A 79 -10.28 -11.06 -9.01
CA GLU A 79 -10.09 -11.02 -7.54
C GLU A 79 -9.67 -9.61 -7.05
N ILE A 80 -8.81 -8.93 -7.81
CA ILE A 80 -8.46 -7.53 -7.55
C ILE A 80 -9.68 -6.63 -7.75
N GLY A 81 -10.51 -6.90 -8.76
CA GLY A 81 -11.70 -6.11 -9.10
C GLY A 81 -11.49 -5.07 -10.20
N PHE A 82 -10.31 -5.07 -10.84
CA PHE A 82 -9.99 -4.25 -12.02
C PHE A 82 -8.77 -4.79 -12.77
N PRO A 83 -8.63 -4.45 -14.10
CA PRO A 83 -7.46 -4.82 -14.90
C PRO A 83 -6.18 -4.15 -14.38
N VAL A 84 -5.05 -4.86 -14.48
CA VAL A 84 -3.73 -4.37 -14.09
C VAL A 84 -2.97 -3.88 -15.32
N GLY A 85 -3.34 -2.70 -15.80
CA GLY A 85 -2.59 -1.99 -16.84
C GLY A 85 -1.46 -1.12 -16.27
N PRO A 86 -0.72 -0.39 -17.15
CA PRO A 86 0.46 0.38 -16.75
C PRO A 86 0.22 1.38 -15.61
N ARG A 87 -0.93 2.07 -15.61
CA ARG A 87 -1.26 3.03 -14.54
C ARG A 87 -1.51 2.35 -13.19
N VAL A 88 -2.16 1.19 -13.19
CA VAL A 88 -2.42 0.42 -11.96
C VAL A 88 -1.13 -0.19 -11.43
N SER A 89 -0.29 -0.75 -12.31
CA SER A 89 1.03 -1.27 -11.95
C SER A 89 1.90 -0.18 -11.31
N LEU A 90 2.00 0.99 -11.96
CA LEU A 90 2.73 2.14 -11.40
C LEU A 90 2.16 2.60 -10.06
N ARG A 91 0.83 2.74 -9.96
CA ARG A 91 0.15 3.11 -8.71
C ARG A 91 0.50 2.15 -7.57
N ALA A 92 0.47 0.84 -7.84
CA ALA A 92 0.77 -0.17 -6.83
C ALA A 92 2.23 -0.10 -6.35
N GLN A 93 3.17 0.14 -7.27
CA GLN A 93 4.58 0.37 -6.94
C GLN A 93 4.76 1.65 -6.13
N LEU A 94 4.10 2.75 -6.51
CA LEU A 94 4.15 4.03 -5.80
C LEU A 94 3.55 3.92 -4.39
N ALA A 95 2.43 3.20 -4.23
CA ALA A 95 1.82 2.99 -2.92
C ALA A 95 2.77 2.23 -1.99
N ALA A 96 3.41 1.16 -2.48
CA ALA A 96 4.40 0.40 -1.71
C ALA A 96 5.65 1.23 -1.39
N GLY A 97 6.20 1.96 -2.35
CA GLY A 97 7.31 2.89 -2.14
C GLY A 97 6.95 3.99 -1.14
N GLY A 98 5.71 4.49 -1.20
CA GLY A 98 5.18 5.49 -0.27
C GLY A 98 5.10 4.97 1.16
N THR A 99 4.67 3.73 1.36
CA THR A 99 4.60 3.13 2.70
C THR A 99 5.99 2.84 3.27
N VAL A 100 6.98 2.46 2.44
CA VAL A 100 8.39 2.39 2.88
C VAL A 100 8.92 3.78 3.27
N LEU A 101 8.65 4.80 2.44
CA LEU A 101 9.07 6.17 2.71
C LEU A 101 8.46 6.72 4.01
N VAL A 102 7.15 6.54 4.20
CA VAL A 102 6.47 7.03 5.42
C VAL A 102 7.00 6.35 6.68
N ALA A 103 7.30 5.05 6.61
CA ALA A 103 7.89 4.34 7.73
C ALA A 103 9.28 4.88 8.10
N ARG A 104 10.12 5.17 7.10
CA ARG A 104 11.45 5.80 7.31
C ARG A 104 11.34 7.23 7.84
N LEU A 105 10.33 7.99 7.39
CA LEU A 105 10.04 9.33 7.93
C LEU A 105 9.56 9.24 9.39
N ALA A 106 8.68 8.28 9.71
CA ALA A 106 8.21 8.08 11.08
C ALA A 106 9.34 7.68 12.04
N LEU A 107 10.29 6.87 11.61
CA LEU A 107 11.49 6.56 12.41
C LEU A 107 12.34 7.79 12.73
N ARG A 108 12.36 8.79 11.84
CA ARG A 108 13.10 10.04 12.03
C ARG A 108 12.33 11.12 12.80
N HIS A 109 11.01 11.19 12.57
CA HIS A 109 10.17 12.29 13.05
C HIS A 109 9.12 11.87 14.09
N GLY A 110 9.04 10.57 14.42
CA GLY A 110 8.07 10.00 15.36
C GLY A 110 6.75 9.61 14.71
N ILE A 111 6.24 10.38 13.76
CA ILE A 111 4.99 10.12 13.05
C ILE A 111 5.07 10.62 11.61
N ALA A 112 4.45 9.89 10.68
CA ALA A 112 4.24 10.29 9.29
C ALA A 112 3.00 9.60 8.72
N CYS A 113 2.44 10.12 7.62
CA CYS A 113 1.25 9.58 6.96
C CYS A 113 1.53 9.30 5.47
N ASN A 114 0.95 8.23 4.93
CA ASN A 114 0.85 8.02 3.50
C ASN A 114 -0.59 8.34 3.05
N ALA A 115 -0.74 9.19 2.03
CA ALA A 115 -2.05 9.55 1.47
C ALA A 115 -2.66 8.42 0.60
N ALA A 116 -1.95 7.31 0.41
CA ALA A 116 -2.42 6.06 -0.19
C ALA A 116 -1.86 4.89 0.60
N GLY A 117 -2.11 3.66 0.15
CA GLY A 117 -1.67 2.45 0.83
C GLY A 117 -2.79 1.77 1.61
N GLY A 118 -2.41 0.88 2.53
CA GLY A 118 -3.36 0.03 3.24
C GLY A 118 -3.94 -1.07 2.35
N SER A 119 -3.16 -1.59 1.40
CA SER A 119 -3.59 -2.60 0.43
C SER A 119 -3.52 -4.00 1.05
N HIS A 120 -4.28 -4.20 2.09
CA HIS A 120 -4.18 -5.30 3.05
C HIS A 120 -4.75 -6.65 2.59
N HIS A 121 -5.51 -6.67 1.46
CA HIS A 121 -6.04 -7.92 0.90
C HIS A 121 -5.09 -8.61 -0.09
N ALA A 122 -4.09 -7.91 -0.62
CA ALA A 122 -3.12 -8.55 -1.49
C ALA A 122 -2.31 -9.60 -0.72
N ARG A 123 -2.36 -10.85 -1.22
CA ARG A 123 -1.71 -12.02 -0.64
C ARG A 123 -0.37 -12.27 -1.31
N ARG A 124 0.37 -13.28 -0.84
CA ARG A 124 1.73 -13.56 -1.32
C ARG A 124 1.80 -13.79 -2.84
N ALA A 125 0.86 -14.50 -3.44
CA ALA A 125 0.90 -14.91 -4.85
C ALA A 125 -0.15 -14.23 -5.74
N GLN A 126 -0.97 -13.33 -5.19
CA GLN A 126 -2.02 -12.66 -5.95
C GLN A 126 -2.58 -11.42 -5.24
N GLY A 127 -3.14 -10.49 -6.00
CA GLY A 127 -3.95 -9.39 -5.48
C GLY A 127 -5.39 -9.82 -5.23
N ALA A 128 -6.11 -9.05 -4.42
CA ALA A 128 -7.53 -9.22 -4.11
C ALA A 128 -8.12 -7.92 -3.56
N GLY A 129 -9.44 -7.75 -3.56
CA GLY A 129 -10.13 -6.67 -2.85
C GLY A 129 -9.61 -5.27 -3.15
N PHE A 130 -9.42 -4.92 -4.41
CA PHE A 130 -8.83 -3.67 -4.89
C PHE A 130 -7.34 -3.45 -4.52
N CYS A 131 -6.68 -4.48 -3.99
CA CYS A 131 -5.27 -4.45 -3.60
C CYS A 131 -4.43 -5.24 -4.61
N THR A 132 -3.45 -4.57 -5.23
CA THR A 132 -2.51 -5.21 -6.17
C THR A 132 -1.28 -5.71 -5.42
N PHE A 133 -0.56 -4.84 -4.70
CA PHE A 133 0.52 -5.21 -3.80
C PHE A 133 0.18 -4.84 -2.36
N ASN A 134 0.61 -5.64 -1.39
CA ASN A 134 0.46 -5.35 0.03
C ASN A 134 1.59 -4.43 0.49
N ASP A 135 1.36 -3.16 0.43
CA ASP A 135 2.35 -2.13 0.74
C ASP A 135 2.82 -2.15 2.19
N VAL A 136 1.94 -2.50 3.13
CA VAL A 136 2.26 -2.62 4.56
C VAL A 136 3.20 -3.80 4.81
N ALA A 137 2.93 -4.95 4.20
CA ALA A 137 3.81 -6.12 4.28
C ALA A 137 5.16 -5.86 3.60
N VAL A 138 5.17 -5.20 2.42
CA VAL A 138 6.41 -4.79 1.74
C VAL A 138 7.23 -3.88 2.64
N ALA A 139 6.65 -2.82 3.18
CA ALA A 139 7.36 -1.88 4.05
C ALA A 139 7.91 -2.57 5.31
N SER A 140 7.11 -3.44 5.94
CA SER A 140 7.54 -4.21 7.11
C SER A 140 8.78 -5.05 6.80
N LEU A 141 8.74 -5.84 5.73
CA LEU A 141 9.85 -6.72 5.36
C LEU A 141 11.10 -5.94 4.90
N VAL A 142 10.92 -4.81 4.22
CA VAL A 142 12.05 -3.92 3.86
C VAL A 142 12.74 -3.38 5.12
N LEU A 143 12.00 -2.83 6.09
CA LEU A 143 12.59 -2.27 7.30
C LEU A 143 13.26 -3.34 8.17
N LEU A 144 12.69 -4.54 8.24
CA LEU A 144 13.30 -5.67 8.96
C LEU A 144 14.57 -6.16 8.27
N ALA A 145 14.61 -6.21 6.94
CA ALA A 145 15.78 -6.60 6.17
C ALA A 145 16.92 -5.58 6.26
N GLU A 146 16.59 -4.29 6.33
CA GLU A 146 17.55 -3.19 6.52
C GLU A 146 18.06 -3.09 7.97
N GLY A 147 17.45 -3.81 8.92
CA GLY A 147 17.73 -3.66 10.35
C GLY A 147 17.27 -2.31 10.93
N ALA A 148 16.43 -1.57 10.20
CA ALA A 148 15.86 -0.29 10.63
C ALA A 148 14.80 -0.45 11.74
N ALA A 149 14.18 -1.62 11.83
CA ALA A 149 13.29 -2.01 12.91
C ALA A 149 13.66 -3.41 13.43
N ARG A 150 13.49 -3.65 14.73
CA ARG A 150 13.68 -5.00 15.33
C ARG A 150 12.38 -5.79 15.33
N ASN A 151 11.29 -5.13 15.65
CA ASN A 151 9.94 -5.69 15.66
C ASN A 151 8.97 -4.68 15.08
N ILE A 152 7.91 -5.16 14.46
CA ILE A 152 6.86 -4.34 13.85
C ILE A 152 5.50 -4.82 14.36
N LEU A 153 4.67 -3.89 14.79
CA LEU A 153 3.25 -4.10 15.04
C LEU A 153 2.44 -3.44 13.92
N ILE A 154 1.63 -4.21 13.23
CA ILE A 154 0.64 -3.72 12.29
C ILE A 154 -0.72 -3.73 12.98
N VAL A 155 -1.35 -2.57 13.06
CA VAL A 155 -2.72 -2.41 13.58
C VAL A 155 -3.60 -1.99 12.42
N ASP A 156 -4.44 -2.91 11.97
CA ASP A 156 -5.38 -2.72 10.87
C ASP A 156 -6.77 -2.46 11.47
N LEU A 157 -7.28 -1.26 11.24
CA LEU A 157 -8.61 -0.81 11.69
C LEU A 157 -9.57 -0.58 10.52
N ASP A 158 -9.25 -1.11 9.33
CA ASP A 158 -10.20 -1.17 8.22
C ASP A 158 -11.40 -2.05 8.60
N VAL A 159 -12.56 -1.74 8.03
CA VAL A 159 -13.79 -2.52 8.30
C VAL A 159 -13.69 -3.96 7.77
N HIS A 160 -12.81 -4.21 6.80
CA HIS A 160 -12.50 -5.53 6.26
C HIS A 160 -11.32 -6.17 6.99
N GLN A 161 -11.28 -7.49 7.05
CA GLN A 161 -10.14 -8.21 7.63
C GLN A 161 -8.86 -8.02 6.79
N GLY A 162 -7.74 -7.72 7.45
CA GLY A 162 -6.41 -7.64 6.82
C GLY A 162 -5.81 -9.02 6.52
N ASP A 163 -6.54 -9.85 5.79
CA ASP A 163 -6.22 -11.27 5.52
C ASP A 163 -4.92 -11.44 4.74
N GLY A 164 -4.67 -10.59 3.74
CA GLY A 164 -3.46 -10.62 2.93
C GLY A 164 -2.21 -10.27 3.74
N THR A 165 -2.30 -9.27 4.61
CA THR A 165 -1.19 -8.89 5.49
C THR A 165 -0.85 -10.05 6.45
N ALA A 166 -1.85 -10.68 7.03
CA ALA A 166 -1.66 -11.85 7.90
C ALA A 166 -1.04 -13.03 7.13
N ASP A 167 -1.53 -13.33 5.90
CA ASP A 167 -0.98 -14.42 5.07
C ASP A 167 0.50 -14.22 4.73
N ILE A 168 0.90 -12.99 4.37
CA ILE A 168 2.29 -12.70 4.00
C ILE A 168 3.22 -12.79 5.21
N LEU A 169 2.79 -12.30 6.37
CA LEU A 169 3.66 -12.12 7.55
C LEU A 169 3.56 -13.26 8.57
N LYS A 170 2.73 -14.27 8.37
CA LYS A 170 2.48 -15.38 9.32
C LYS A 170 3.73 -16.10 9.82
N ASP A 171 4.77 -16.16 8.98
CA ASP A 171 6.02 -16.88 9.29
C ASP A 171 7.17 -15.90 9.68
N GLU A 172 6.91 -14.59 9.81
CA GLU A 172 7.88 -13.59 10.24
C GLU A 172 7.69 -13.28 11.74
N PRO A 173 8.50 -13.86 12.64
CA PRO A 173 8.29 -13.74 14.09
C PRO A 173 8.51 -12.31 14.63
N ARG A 174 9.10 -11.43 13.86
CA ARG A 174 9.34 -10.02 14.22
C ARG A 174 8.20 -9.09 13.80
N ALA A 175 7.18 -9.61 13.08
CA ALA A 175 6.01 -8.85 12.66
C ALA A 175 4.75 -9.41 13.31
N PHE A 176 4.07 -8.61 14.11
CA PHE A 176 2.77 -8.95 14.68
C PHE A 176 1.66 -8.22 13.95
N THR A 177 0.64 -8.95 13.49
CA THR A 177 -0.52 -8.38 12.81
C THR A 177 -1.75 -8.45 13.71
N PHE A 178 -2.43 -7.32 13.88
CA PHE A 178 -3.71 -7.21 14.55
C PHE A 178 -4.73 -6.58 13.60
N SER A 179 -5.89 -7.21 13.42
CA SER A 179 -6.98 -6.67 12.61
C SER A 179 -8.27 -6.65 13.41
N MET A 180 -8.91 -5.46 13.52
CA MET A 180 -10.23 -5.29 14.10
C MET A 180 -11.20 -4.95 12.97
N HIS A 181 -12.11 -5.86 12.65
CA HIS A 181 -12.94 -5.80 11.46
C HIS A 181 -14.38 -6.25 11.70
N GLY A 182 -15.28 -6.01 10.74
CA GLY A 182 -16.68 -6.41 10.81
C GLY A 182 -16.84 -7.94 10.62
N GLU A 183 -17.54 -8.60 11.53
CA GLU A 183 -17.67 -10.07 11.60
C GLU A 183 -18.18 -10.72 10.29
N ARG A 184 -19.05 -10.06 9.56
CA ARG A 184 -19.68 -10.60 8.34
C ARG A 184 -19.42 -9.72 7.14
N ASN A 185 -18.19 -9.33 6.98
CA ASN A 185 -17.72 -8.48 5.89
C ASN A 185 -16.70 -9.23 5.04
N TYR A 186 -16.30 -8.64 3.89
CA TYR A 186 -15.26 -9.20 3.03
C TYR A 186 -13.92 -9.34 3.79
N PRO A 187 -13.10 -10.37 3.55
CA PRO A 187 -13.18 -11.46 2.56
C PRO A 187 -14.15 -12.57 2.91
#